data_0b82fff70ef76770ad35aa6d304d426d
#
_entry.id   0b82fff70ef76770ad35aa6d304d426d
#
_cell.length_a   1.000
_cell.length_b   1.000
_cell.length_c   1.000
_cell.angle_alpha   90.00
_cell.angle_beta   90.00
_cell.angle_gamma   90.00
#
_symmetry.space_group_name_H-M   'P 1'
#
loop_
_entity.id
_entity.type
_entity.pdbx_description
1 polymer ?
#
loop_
_entity_poly.entity_id
_entity_poly.type
_entity_poly.pdbx_seq_one_letter_code
_entity_poly.pdbx_strand_id
1 'polypeptide(L)'
;LLDEPTNDLDLDGLERLERFVGGLRAGTVLVSHDREFLARTVTRVVELDLAQHQVAVYGGGYESYLEERATARRHARQEYEEYADTKAALEARARTQRGWTDKGTRNALRKAPDNDKILRRARAEGSEKQAAKARQTERMIERLEKVEEPRKEWELRMHIAAAPRSGAVAATLSGARVRRGDFAFGPVDLQVDWADRMAITGANGAGKSTLLAALLGRLPLDEGRAALGPGVLVGEVDQARGLFRGGEPLLDAFRGPAPDMDPAEIRTLLAKFGLKAGHVTRPAATLSPGERTRAALALLQARGVNLLVLDEPTNHLDLPAIEQLEAALAEYRGTLLLVTHDRRMLDAVRTTRRIEVAGGRVTEH
;
A
#
# COMPACT_ATOMS: atom_id res chain seq x y z
N LEU A 1 -4.89 21.38 -20.22
CA LEU A 1 -4.53 20.67 -18.99
C LEU A 1 -5.79 20.14 -18.34
N LEU A 2 -5.81 18.86 -18.03
CA LEU A 2 -6.86 18.18 -17.29
C LEU A 2 -6.24 17.61 -16.01
N ASP A 3 -6.81 17.95 -14.86
CA ASP A 3 -6.33 17.50 -13.56
C ASP A 3 -7.40 16.63 -12.92
N GLU A 4 -7.07 15.36 -12.70
CA GLU A 4 -7.95 14.31 -12.18
C GLU A 4 -9.37 14.30 -12.81
N PRO A 5 -9.49 14.31 -14.14
CA PRO A 5 -10.79 14.43 -14.81
C PRO A 5 -11.64 13.15 -14.69
N THR A 6 -11.06 12.08 -14.18
CA THR A 6 -11.71 10.78 -13.98
C THR A 6 -12.41 10.67 -12.62
N ASN A 7 -12.09 11.55 -11.67
CA ASN A 7 -12.70 11.54 -10.35
C ASN A 7 -14.22 11.75 -10.45
N ASP A 8 -14.95 11.00 -9.67
CA ASP A 8 -16.42 11.05 -9.58
C ASP A 8 -17.19 10.70 -10.86
N LEU A 9 -16.50 10.20 -11.90
CA LEU A 9 -17.17 9.70 -13.10
C LEU A 9 -17.54 8.22 -12.95
N ASP A 10 -18.76 7.89 -13.43
CA ASP A 10 -19.14 6.50 -13.64
C ASP A 10 -18.56 5.96 -14.97
N LEU A 11 -18.79 4.67 -15.24
CA LEU A 11 -18.25 4.03 -16.45
C LEU A 11 -18.68 4.72 -17.75
N ASP A 12 -19.93 5.18 -17.83
CA ASP A 12 -20.43 5.92 -19.01
C ASP A 12 -19.74 7.28 -19.15
N GLY A 13 -19.52 7.97 -18.03
CA GLY A 13 -18.78 9.22 -17.96
C GLY A 13 -17.33 9.05 -18.40
N LEU A 14 -16.66 7.99 -17.91
CA LEU A 14 -15.30 7.64 -18.33
C LEU A 14 -15.19 7.34 -19.82
N GLU A 15 -16.12 6.57 -20.40
CA GLU A 15 -16.12 6.29 -21.85
C GLU A 15 -16.36 7.55 -22.70
N ARG A 16 -17.17 8.49 -22.22
CA ARG A 16 -17.35 9.78 -22.89
C ARG A 16 -16.09 10.63 -22.82
N LEU A 17 -15.42 10.65 -21.67
CA LEU A 17 -14.17 11.36 -21.49
C LEU A 17 -13.05 10.75 -22.35
N GLU A 18 -12.93 9.42 -22.42
CA GLU A 18 -11.98 8.70 -23.29
C GLU A 18 -12.17 9.11 -24.75
N ARG A 19 -13.41 9.09 -25.24
CA ARG A 19 -13.75 9.52 -26.62
C ARG A 19 -13.44 10.98 -26.87
N PHE A 20 -13.73 11.84 -25.91
CA PHE A 20 -13.45 13.27 -26.01
C PHE A 20 -11.94 13.52 -26.11
N VAL A 21 -11.15 12.96 -25.19
CA VAL A 21 -9.68 13.11 -25.19
C VAL A 21 -9.05 12.53 -26.44
N GLY A 22 -9.48 11.34 -26.89
CA GLY A 22 -9.00 10.71 -28.12
C GLY A 22 -9.35 11.50 -29.40
N GLY A 23 -10.38 12.32 -29.36
CA GLY A 23 -10.78 13.21 -30.47
C GLY A 23 -10.03 14.54 -30.54
N LEU A 24 -9.28 14.91 -29.48
CA LEU A 24 -8.55 16.18 -29.44
C LEU A 24 -7.34 16.16 -30.39
N ARG A 25 -7.25 17.23 -31.22
CA ARG A 25 -6.10 17.44 -32.11
C ARG A 25 -4.99 18.30 -31.47
N ALA A 26 -5.27 18.86 -30.32
CA ALA A 26 -4.31 19.69 -29.57
C ALA A 26 -3.48 18.83 -28.63
N GLY A 27 -2.24 19.23 -28.36
CA GLY A 27 -1.42 18.63 -27.32
C GLY A 27 -2.11 18.76 -25.98
N THR A 28 -2.36 17.62 -25.34
CA THR A 28 -3.09 17.55 -24.06
C THR A 28 -2.17 17.01 -22.97
N VAL A 29 -2.17 17.67 -21.82
CA VAL A 29 -1.53 17.18 -20.60
C VAL A 29 -2.63 16.85 -19.61
N LEU A 30 -2.59 15.62 -19.07
CA LEU A 30 -3.56 15.18 -18.08
C LEU A 30 -2.85 14.55 -16.88
N VAL A 31 -3.43 14.74 -15.70
CA VAL A 31 -3.05 14.09 -14.47
C VAL A 31 -4.19 13.16 -14.10
N SER A 32 -3.92 11.88 -13.89
CA SER A 32 -4.93 10.91 -13.47
C SER A 32 -4.29 9.72 -12.77
N HIS A 33 -5.05 9.10 -11.88
CA HIS A 33 -4.72 7.84 -11.23
C HIS A 33 -5.52 6.65 -11.81
N ASP A 34 -6.41 6.91 -12.76
CA ASP A 34 -7.14 5.87 -13.47
C ASP A 34 -6.24 5.21 -14.54
N ARG A 35 -5.79 4.01 -14.22
CA ARG A 35 -4.83 3.24 -15.05
C ARG A 35 -5.41 2.83 -16.39
N GLU A 36 -6.70 2.52 -16.46
CA GLU A 36 -7.37 2.11 -17.70
C GLU A 36 -7.57 3.32 -18.63
N PHE A 37 -7.97 4.45 -18.06
CA PHE A 37 -8.06 5.72 -18.78
C PHE A 37 -6.70 6.12 -19.35
N LEU A 38 -5.62 6.05 -18.53
CA LEU A 38 -4.26 6.31 -19.00
C LEU A 38 -3.85 5.36 -20.12
N ALA A 39 -4.10 4.06 -19.96
CA ALA A 39 -3.74 3.05 -20.98
C ALA A 39 -4.38 3.33 -22.34
N ARG A 40 -5.59 3.88 -22.36
CA ARG A 40 -6.34 4.16 -23.60
C ARG A 40 -6.08 5.53 -24.21
N THR A 41 -5.61 6.49 -23.42
CA THR A 41 -5.58 7.89 -23.87
C THR A 41 -4.18 8.47 -24.04
N VAL A 42 -3.18 8.00 -23.24
CA VAL A 42 -1.87 8.64 -23.26
C VAL A 42 -0.88 7.96 -24.19
N THR A 43 -0.04 8.77 -24.84
CA THR A 43 1.06 8.33 -25.70
C THR A 43 2.43 8.52 -25.06
N ARG A 44 2.49 9.29 -23.96
CA ARG A 44 3.70 9.52 -23.15
C ARG A 44 3.30 9.66 -21.70
N VAL A 45 4.17 9.22 -20.80
CA VAL A 45 3.99 9.37 -19.36
C VAL A 45 5.15 10.17 -18.79
N VAL A 46 4.84 11.14 -17.95
CA VAL A 46 5.81 11.89 -17.14
C VAL A 46 5.62 11.48 -15.69
N GLU A 47 6.59 10.80 -15.13
CA GLU A 47 6.58 10.42 -13.70
C GLU A 47 7.32 11.48 -12.88
N LEU A 48 6.67 11.97 -11.84
CA LEU A 48 7.24 12.88 -10.86
C LEU A 48 7.51 12.11 -9.57
N ASP A 49 8.78 11.78 -9.29
CA ASP A 49 9.16 11.19 -8.01
C ASP A 49 9.58 12.26 -7.02
N LEU A 50 8.66 12.65 -6.13
CA LEU A 50 8.90 13.64 -5.09
C LEU A 50 9.90 13.16 -4.04
N ALA A 51 10.05 11.85 -3.84
CA ALA A 51 10.94 11.31 -2.84
C ALA A 51 12.41 11.33 -3.28
N GLN A 52 12.64 11.15 -4.59
CA GLN A 52 13.97 11.21 -5.20
C GLN A 52 14.23 12.54 -5.92
N HIS A 53 13.24 13.47 -5.93
CA HIS A 53 13.31 14.75 -6.67
C HIS A 53 13.67 14.55 -8.15
N GLN A 54 13.13 13.50 -8.78
CA GLN A 54 13.41 13.14 -10.16
C GLN A 54 12.17 13.26 -11.04
N VAL A 55 12.41 13.56 -12.31
CA VAL A 55 11.39 13.56 -13.36
C VAL A 55 11.86 12.60 -14.44
N ALA A 56 11.04 11.60 -14.74
CA ALA A 56 11.29 10.65 -15.81
C ALA A 56 10.22 10.76 -16.89
N VAL A 57 10.62 10.65 -18.15
CA VAL A 57 9.72 10.72 -19.32
C VAL A 57 9.78 9.38 -20.05
N TYR A 58 8.65 8.75 -20.20
CA TYR A 58 8.47 7.46 -20.86
C TYR A 58 7.68 7.63 -22.15
N GLY A 59 8.14 7.02 -23.24
CA GLY A 59 7.43 6.96 -24.51
C GLY A 59 6.60 5.68 -24.64
N GLY A 60 5.72 5.61 -25.63
CA GLY A 60 4.99 4.38 -25.94
C GLY A 60 3.72 4.12 -25.13
N GLY A 61 3.23 5.10 -24.40
CA GLY A 61 1.98 4.98 -23.64
C GLY A 61 2.13 4.34 -22.25
N TYR A 62 1.02 4.08 -21.59
CA TYR A 62 1.00 3.67 -20.19
C TYR A 62 1.55 2.25 -19.96
N GLU A 63 1.26 1.30 -20.84
CA GLU A 63 1.76 -0.07 -20.70
C GLU A 63 3.29 -0.14 -20.87
N SER A 64 3.85 0.56 -21.87
CA SER A 64 5.30 0.67 -22.03
C SER A 64 5.96 1.32 -20.80
N TYR A 65 5.34 2.34 -20.23
CA TYR A 65 5.77 2.93 -18.96
C TYR A 65 5.87 1.91 -17.83
N LEU A 66 4.84 1.06 -17.65
CA LEU A 66 4.86 0.04 -16.61
C LEU A 66 6.00 -0.96 -16.80
N GLU A 67 6.26 -1.40 -18.03
CA GLU A 67 7.34 -2.34 -18.36
C GLU A 67 8.73 -1.72 -18.14
N GLU A 68 8.93 -0.49 -18.64
CA GLU A 68 10.20 0.23 -18.47
C GLU A 68 10.45 0.55 -16.98
N ARG A 69 9.43 0.98 -16.26
CA ARG A 69 9.48 1.24 -14.82
C ARG A 69 9.83 -0.04 -14.03
N ALA A 70 9.19 -1.17 -14.33
CA ALA A 70 9.50 -2.45 -13.70
C ALA A 70 10.94 -2.91 -13.99
N THR A 71 11.43 -2.65 -15.19
CA THR A 71 12.80 -2.98 -15.60
C THR A 71 13.81 -2.07 -14.90
N ALA A 72 13.59 -0.76 -14.90
CA ALA A 72 14.45 0.22 -14.22
C ALA A 72 14.57 -0.08 -12.72
N ARG A 73 13.47 -0.45 -12.08
CA ARG A 73 13.44 -0.83 -10.66
C ARG A 73 14.24 -2.09 -10.37
N ARG A 74 14.12 -3.11 -11.21
CA ARG A 74 14.92 -4.34 -11.07
C ARG A 74 16.42 -4.04 -11.19
N HIS A 75 16.82 -3.21 -12.16
CA HIS A 75 18.21 -2.79 -12.32
C HIS A 75 18.71 -2.00 -11.10
N ALA A 76 17.98 -0.99 -10.67
CA ALA A 76 18.36 -0.20 -9.49
C ALA A 76 18.48 -1.06 -8.23
N ARG A 77 17.62 -2.07 -8.06
CA ARG A 77 17.71 -3.01 -6.95
C ARG A 77 18.93 -3.90 -7.04
N GLN A 78 19.23 -4.43 -8.20
CA GLN A 78 20.40 -5.25 -8.43
C GLN A 78 21.69 -4.45 -8.19
N GLU A 79 21.79 -3.23 -8.70
CA GLU A 79 22.94 -2.34 -8.48
C GLU A 79 23.13 -2.03 -7.00
N TYR A 80 22.05 -1.81 -6.26
CA TYR A 80 22.14 -1.59 -4.82
C TYR A 80 22.56 -2.85 -4.06
N GLU A 81 22.04 -4.02 -4.40
CA GLU A 81 22.42 -5.30 -3.79
C GLU A 81 23.91 -5.58 -4.03
N GLU A 82 24.43 -5.39 -5.25
CA GLU A 82 25.85 -5.52 -5.59
C GLU A 82 26.73 -4.52 -4.81
N TYR A 83 26.26 -3.27 -4.67
CA TYR A 83 26.93 -2.27 -3.85
C TYR A 83 26.94 -2.67 -2.36
N ALA A 84 25.82 -3.10 -1.82
CA ALA A 84 25.67 -3.48 -0.42
C ALA A 84 26.56 -4.70 -0.07
N ASP A 85 26.59 -5.71 -0.95
CA ASP A 85 27.42 -6.91 -0.80
C ASP A 85 28.92 -6.54 -0.86
N THR A 86 29.31 -5.73 -1.82
CA THR A 86 30.69 -5.26 -1.97
C THR A 86 31.14 -4.47 -0.74
N LYS A 87 30.30 -3.56 -0.25
CA LYS A 87 30.56 -2.78 0.96
C LYS A 87 30.68 -3.67 2.19
N ALA A 88 29.74 -4.62 2.38
CA ALA A 88 29.76 -5.56 3.50
C ALA A 88 31.03 -6.45 3.48
N ALA A 89 31.44 -6.93 2.32
CA ALA A 89 32.66 -7.71 2.15
C ALA A 89 33.92 -6.90 2.49
N LEU A 90 34.00 -5.64 2.05
CA LEU A 90 35.12 -4.74 2.39
C LEU A 90 35.15 -4.40 3.89
N GLU A 91 34.00 -4.14 4.51
CA GLU A 91 33.89 -3.89 5.95
C GLU A 91 34.28 -5.12 6.78
N ALA A 92 33.86 -6.32 6.38
CA ALA A 92 34.25 -7.57 7.01
C ALA A 92 35.77 -7.78 6.92
N ARG A 93 36.36 -7.52 5.73
CA ARG A 93 37.81 -7.60 5.50
C ARG A 93 38.56 -6.58 6.37
N ALA A 94 38.09 -5.33 6.44
CA ALA A 94 38.71 -4.30 7.31
C ALA A 94 38.65 -4.69 8.79
N ARG A 95 37.53 -5.22 9.27
CA ARG A 95 37.37 -5.76 10.63
C ARG A 95 38.35 -6.87 10.93
N THR A 96 38.51 -7.82 10.04
CA THR A 96 39.45 -8.94 10.17
C THR A 96 40.90 -8.45 10.23
N GLN A 97 41.27 -7.51 9.35
CA GLN A 97 42.61 -6.91 9.29
C GLN A 97 42.94 -6.12 10.56
N ARG A 98 41.99 -5.34 11.11
CA ARG A 98 42.14 -4.66 12.40
C ARG A 98 42.30 -5.66 13.54
N GLY A 99 41.49 -6.71 13.59
CA GLY A 99 41.61 -7.76 14.61
C GLY A 99 42.95 -8.47 14.62
N TRP A 100 43.59 -8.65 13.46
CA TRP A 100 44.97 -9.20 13.38
C TRP A 100 46.01 -8.21 13.87
N THR A 101 45.86 -6.92 13.57
CA THR A 101 46.76 -5.86 14.06
C THR A 101 46.71 -5.79 15.58
N ASP A 102 45.53 -5.81 16.20
CA ASP A 102 45.34 -5.76 17.66
C ASP A 102 45.88 -7.01 18.38
N LYS A 103 45.70 -8.19 17.78
CA LYS A 103 46.28 -9.44 18.29
C LYS A 103 47.81 -9.43 18.15
N GLY A 104 48.33 -8.91 17.06
CA GLY A 104 49.78 -8.77 16.81
C GLY A 104 50.44 -7.82 17.84
N THR A 105 49.86 -6.66 18.10
CA THR A 105 50.32 -5.69 19.09
C THR A 105 50.24 -6.22 20.52
N ARG A 106 49.12 -6.90 20.90
CA ARG A 106 48.97 -7.53 22.21
C ARG A 106 49.98 -8.65 22.45
N ASN A 107 50.25 -9.48 21.43
CA ASN A 107 51.21 -10.57 21.52
C ASN A 107 52.65 -10.02 21.56
N ALA A 108 52.96 -8.92 20.88
CA ALA A 108 54.25 -8.25 20.94
C ALA A 108 54.54 -7.67 22.33
N LEU A 109 53.53 -7.08 22.98
CA LEU A 109 53.62 -6.56 24.37
C LEU A 109 53.75 -7.68 25.40
N ARG A 110 53.12 -8.85 25.19
CA ARG A 110 53.10 -9.95 26.17
C ARG A 110 54.34 -10.84 26.13
N LYS A 111 55.10 -10.85 25.02
CA LYS A 111 56.30 -11.67 24.80
C LYS A 111 57.57 -10.83 24.74
N ALA A 112 57.69 -9.83 25.60
CA ALA A 112 58.92 -9.05 25.70
C ALA A 112 59.70 -9.48 26.96
N PRO A 113 60.50 -10.54 26.85
CA PRO A 113 61.87 -10.47 27.28
C PRO A 113 62.78 -11.19 26.32
N ASP A 114 63.20 -10.51 25.29
CA ASP A 114 64.34 -10.92 24.53
C ASP A 114 64.95 -9.72 23.80
N ASN A 115 66.29 -9.60 23.91
CA ASN A 115 67.07 -8.44 23.51
C ASN A 115 67.37 -8.45 22.01
N ASP A 116 66.60 -9.22 21.21
CA ASP A 116 66.82 -9.36 19.77
C ASP A 116 66.14 -8.24 18.98
N LYS A 117 66.92 -7.20 18.67
CA LYS A 117 66.48 -6.05 17.85
C LYS A 117 65.94 -6.44 16.48
N ILE A 118 66.44 -7.55 15.88
CA ILE A 118 66.05 -8.02 14.55
C ILE A 118 64.64 -8.58 14.57
N LEU A 119 64.31 -9.41 15.53
CA LEU A 119 62.97 -9.98 15.74
C LEU A 119 61.91 -8.90 16.06
N ARG A 120 62.27 -7.88 16.82
CA ARG A 120 61.39 -6.72 17.08
C ARG A 120 61.11 -5.93 15.80
N ARG A 121 62.12 -5.72 14.95
CA ARG A 121 61.99 -5.00 13.68
C ARG A 121 61.11 -5.77 12.68
N ALA A 122 61.33 -7.08 12.52
CA ALA A 122 60.51 -7.92 11.68
C ALA A 122 59.03 -8.00 12.11
N ARG A 123 58.73 -8.00 13.44
CA ARG A 123 57.38 -7.97 13.99
C ARG A 123 56.70 -6.61 13.80
N ALA A 124 57.47 -5.51 13.95
CA ALA A 124 56.98 -4.16 13.68
C ALA A 124 56.64 -3.96 12.22
N GLU A 125 57.50 -4.41 11.30
CA GLU A 125 57.24 -4.38 9.84
C GLU A 125 56.02 -5.22 9.44
N GLY A 126 55.78 -6.38 10.07
CA GLY A 126 54.59 -7.21 9.84
C GLY A 126 53.29 -6.50 10.29
N SER A 127 53.33 -5.86 11.43
CA SER A 127 52.21 -5.06 11.97
C SER A 127 51.92 -3.84 11.08
N GLU A 128 52.98 -3.16 10.63
CA GLU A 128 52.85 -1.98 9.77
C GLU A 128 52.27 -2.31 8.40
N LYS A 129 52.69 -3.46 7.79
CA LYS A 129 52.10 -3.99 6.56
C LYS A 129 50.61 -4.32 6.71
N GLN A 130 50.20 -4.88 7.85
CA GLN A 130 48.80 -5.19 8.08
C GLN A 130 47.98 -3.90 8.29
N ALA A 131 48.50 -2.93 9.02
CA ALA A 131 47.87 -1.61 9.18
C ALA A 131 47.75 -0.85 7.86
N ALA A 132 48.76 -0.99 6.95
CA ALA A 132 48.69 -0.41 5.62
C ALA A 132 47.58 -1.06 4.77
N LYS A 133 47.43 -2.39 4.85
CA LYS A 133 46.34 -3.12 4.15
C LYS A 133 44.94 -2.71 4.68
N ALA A 134 44.81 -2.53 5.99
CA ALA A 134 43.52 -2.05 6.57
C ALA A 134 43.19 -0.64 6.06
N ARG A 135 44.14 0.29 6.10
CA ARG A 135 43.99 1.64 5.53
C ARG A 135 43.63 1.63 4.04
N GLN A 136 44.23 0.71 3.27
CA GLN A 136 43.91 0.55 1.85
C GLN A 136 42.46 0.08 1.67
N THR A 137 41.99 -0.88 2.48
CA THR A 137 40.61 -1.36 2.43
C THR A 137 39.61 -0.25 2.83
N GLU A 138 39.95 0.56 3.83
CA GLU A 138 39.14 1.73 4.24
C GLU A 138 39.03 2.77 3.12
N ARG A 139 40.15 3.06 2.43
CA ARG A 139 40.11 3.95 1.23
C ARG A 139 39.28 3.36 0.09
N MET A 140 39.22 2.04 -0.05
CA MET A 140 38.35 1.40 -1.06
C MET A 140 36.88 1.61 -0.70
N ILE A 141 36.51 1.51 0.60
CA ILE A 141 35.16 1.79 1.07
C ILE A 141 34.79 3.26 0.82
N GLU A 142 35.69 4.20 1.15
CA GLU A 142 35.49 5.63 0.93
C GLU A 142 35.33 6.02 -0.55
N ARG A 143 35.97 5.26 -1.45
CA ARG A 143 35.90 5.47 -2.90
C ARG A 143 34.73 4.73 -3.55
N LEU A 144 34.06 3.85 -2.83
CA LEU A 144 32.90 3.16 -3.37
C LEU A 144 31.82 4.23 -3.69
N GLU A 145 31.41 4.27 -4.94
CA GLU A 145 30.33 5.15 -5.35
C GLU A 145 29.06 4.79 -4.58
N LYS A 146 28.53 5.76 -3.86
CA LYS A 146 27.37 5.52 -3.01
C LYS A 146 26.12 5.35 -3.88
N VAL A 147 25.66 4.12 -4.01
CA VAL A 147 24.36 3.83 -4.61
C VAL A 147 23.29 4.07 -3.56
N GLU A 148 22.32 4.95 -3.86
CA GLU A 148 21.19 5.15 -2.98
C GLU A 148 20.30 3.90 -2.96
N GLU A 149 19.84 3.54 -1.77
CA GLU A 149 18.90 2.41 -1.64
C GLU A 149 17.65 2.75 -2.45
N PRO A 150 17.36 2.00 -3.54
CA PRO A 150 16.13 2.25 -4.29
C PRO A 150 14.98 2.12 -3.32
N ARG A 151 14.00 3.00 -3.49
CA ARG A 151 12.81 2.99 -2.66
C ARG A 151 12.34 1.55 -2.55
N LYS A 152 12.47 0.96 -1.35
CA LYS A 152 11.76 -0.28 -1.08
C LYS A 152 10.31 0.05 -1.32
N GLU A 153 9.80 -0.27 -2.49
CA GLU A 153 8.39 -0.56 -2.57
C GLU A 153 8.23 -1.65 -1.55
N TRP A 154 7.66 -1.24 -0.46
CA TRP A 154 7.23 -2.21 0.48
C TRP A 154 6.33 -3.13 -0.36
N GLU A 155 6.82 -4.33 -0.67
CA GLU A 155 5.91 -5.45 -0.76
C GLU A 155 5.25 -5.46 0.62
N LEU A 156 4.28 -4.58 0.75
CA LEU A 156 3.39 -4.57 1.86
C LEU A 156 2.61 -5.86 1.68
N ARG A 157 3.17 -6.94 2.16
CA ARG A 157 2.41 -8.14 2.45
C ARG A 157 1.52 -7.75 3.62
N MET A 158 0.51 -6.93 3.29
CA MET A 158 -0.58 -6.65 4.21
C MET A 158 -1.36 -7.96 4.34
N HIS A 159 -0.85 -8.81 5.16
CA HIS A 159 -1.60 -9.97 5.58
C HIS A 159 -2.65 -9.46 6.57
N ILE A 160 -3.84 -9.11 6.04
CA ILE A 160 -4.99 -8.87 6.91
C ILE A 160 -5.27 -10.23 7.54
N ALA A 161 -4.97 -10.35 8.84
CA ALA A 161 -5.11 -11.62 9.55
C ALA A 161 -6.52 -12.18 9.33
N ALA A 162 -6.61 -13.49 9.25
CA ALA A 162 -7.90 -14.17 9.06
C ALA A 162 -8.88 -13.69 10.12
N ALA A 163 -9.89 -12.94 9.67
CA ALA A 163 -10.96 -12.48 10.55
C ALA A 163 -11.70 -13.68 11.13
N PRO A 164 -12.16 -13.60 12.36
CA PRO A 164 -13.01 -14.65 12.94
C PRO A 164 -14.17 -14.97 12.00
N ARG A 165 -14.40 -16.21 11.71
CA ARG A 165 -15.50 -16.63 10.84
C ARG A 165 -16.83 -16.20 11.48
N SER A 166 -17.66 -15.46 10.74
CA SER A 166 -19.06 -15.21 11.07
C SER A 166 -19.91 -16.46 10.79
N GLY A 167 -21.21 -16.37 10.95
CA GLY A 167 -22.15 -17.39 10.45
C GLY A 167 -22.00 -17.64 8.93
N ALA A 168 -22.73 -18.62 8.40
CA ALA A 168 -22.70 -18.93 6.98
C ALA A 168 -23.16 -17.76 6.10
N VAL A 169 -24.10 -16.97 6.61
CA VAL A 169 -24.65 -15.77 5.96
C VAL A 169 -24.12 -14.53 6.68
N ALA A 170 -23.52 -13.63 5.91
CA ALA A 170 -22.98 -12.36 6.43
C ALA A 170 -24.05 -11.26 6.50
N ALA A 171 -24.87 -11.13 5.45
CA ALA A 171 -25.94 -10.13 5.44
C ALA A 171 -27.09 -10.57 4.53
N THR A 172 -28.31 -10.09 4.83
CA THR A 172 -29.50 -10.35 4.01
C THR A 172 -30.37 -9.12 3.85
N LEU A 173 -30.95 -8.97 2.68
CA LEU A 173 -32.10 -8.13 2.41
C LEU A 173 -33.25 -9.02 1.92
N SER A 174 -34.46 -8.82 2.43
CA SER A 174 -35.66 -9.52 1.99
C SER A 174 -36.79 -8.53 1.70
N GLY A 175 -37.19 -8.43 0.44
CA GLY A 175 -38.19 -7.51 -0.04
C GLY A 175 -37.94 -6.04 0.28
N ALA A 176 -36.65 -5.67 0.42
CA ALA A 176 -36.26 -4.36 0.91
C ALA A 176 -36.66 -3.24 -0.04
N ARG A 177 -37.37 -2.22 0.47
CA ARG A 177 -37.75 -1.01 -0.27
C ARG A 177 -37.38 0.24 0.52
N VAL A 178 -36.92 1.25 -0.21
CA VAL A 178 -36.61 2.58 0.32
C VAL A 178 -37.14 3.63 -0.65
N ARG A 179 -37.83 4.64 -0.11
CA ARG A 179 -38.26 5.81 -0.88
C ARG A 179 -37.68 7.07 -0.28
N ARG A 180 -37.12 7.88 -1.14
CA ARG A 180 -36.56 9.20 -0.79
C ARG A 180 -36.94 10.22 -1.85
N GLY A 181 -37.97 11.01 -1.59
CA GLY A 181 -38.55 11.90 -2.59
C GLY A 181 -38.98 11.09 -3.82
N ASP A 182 -38.49 11.49 -4.99
CA ASP A 182 -38.78 10.81 -6.27
C ASP A 182 -37.95 9.53 -6.50
N PHE A 183 -36.93 9.27 -5.67
CA PHE A 183 -36.09 8.07 -5.79
C PHE A 183 -36.75 6.89 -5.07
N ALA A 184 -36.96 5.82 -5.81
CA ALA A 184 -37.46 4.55 -5.31
C ALA A 184 -36.42 3.45 -5.52
N PHE A 185 -36.10 2.72 -4.46
CA PHE A 185 -35.17 1.61 -4.46
C PHE A 185 -35.89 0.33 -4.05
N GLY A 186 -35.71 -0.72 -4.79
CA GLY A 186 -36.30 -2.04 -4.53
C GLY A 186 -37.61 -2.31 -5.28
N PRO A 187 -38.30 -3.48 -4.97
CA PRO A 187 -37.92 -4.43 -3.92
C PRO A 187 -36.63 -5.17 -4.24
N VAL A 188 -35.81 -5.43 -3.21
CA VAL A 188 -34.54 -6.15 -3.34
C VAL A 188 -34.52 -7.34 -2.39
N ASP A 189 -34.21 -8.50 -2.94
CA ASP A 189 -33.82 -9.71 -2.23
C ASP A 189 -32.34 -9.98 -2.54
N LEU A 190 -31.50 -9.98 -1.51
CA LEU A 190 -30.06 -10.18 -1.64
C LEU A 190 -29.53 -10.89 -0.41
N GLN A 191 -28.78 -11.98 -0.63
CA GLN A 191 -28.04 -12.66 0.41
C GLN A 191 -26.54 -12.56 0.11
N VAL A 192 -25.78 -12.22 1.12
CA VAL A 192 -24.31 -12.21 1.10
C VAL A 192 -23.82 -13.29 2.01
N ASP A 193 -23.11 -14.26 1.47
CA ASP A 193 -22.58 -15.37 2.24
C ASP A 193 -21.17 -15.09 2.80
N TRP A 194 -20.74 -15.91 3.73
CA TRP A 194 -19.38 -15.83 4.27
C TRP A 194 -18.33 -15.99 3.17
N ALA A 195 -17.34 -15.11 3.16
CA ALA A 195 -16.27 -15.04 2.18
C ALA A 195 -16.70 -14.69 0.75
N ASP A 196 -17.94 -14.25 0.54
CA ASP A 196 -18.33 -13.63 -0.73
C ASP A 196 -17.47 -12.40 -1.01
N ARG A 197 -17.09 -12.24 -2.26
CA ARG A 197 -16.36 -11.08 -2.78
C ARG A 197 -17.23 -10.40 -3.83
N MET A 198 -18.10 -9.52 -3.37
CA MET A 198 -19.15 -8.93 -4.18
C MET A 198 -18.74 -7.57 -4.72
N ALA A 199 -18.72 -7.43 -6.03
CA ALA A 199 -18.61 -6.14 -6.70
C ALA A 199 -20.00 -5.54 -6.91
N ILE A 200 -20.15 -4.25 -6.59
CA ILE A 200 -21.37 -3.47 -6.78
C ILE A 200 -21.05 -2.36 -7.79
N THR A 201 -21.69 -2.42 -8.94
CA THR A 201 -21.49 -1.48 -10.04
C THR A 201 -22.80 -0.76 -10.39
N GLY A 202 -22.72 0.28 -11.22
CA GLY A 202 -23.90 1.05 -11.68
C GLY A 202 -23.59 2.54 -11.76
N ALA A 203 -24.43 3.28 -12.50
CA ALA A 203 -24.27 4.71 -12.70
C ALA A 203 -24.26 5.50 -11.38
N ASN A 204 -23.74 6.72 -11.42
CA ASN A 204 -23.82 7.66 -10.29
C ASN A 204 -25.30 7.99 -9.99
N GLY A 205 -25.65 7.97 -8.69
CA GLY A 205 -27.05 8.15 -8.27
C GLY A 205 -27.97 6.93 -8.47
N ALA A 206 -27.47 5.80 -9.01
CA ALA A 206 -28.28 4.59 -9.23
C ALA A 206 -28.79 3.93 -7.94
N GLY A 207 -28.14 4.22 -6.78
CA GLY A 207 -28.53 3.67 -5.49
C GLY A 207 -27.51 2.72 -4.86
N LYS A 208 -26.24 2.69 -5.32
CA LYS A 208 -25.18 1.84 -4.78
C LYS A 208 -24.97 2.05 -3.27
N SER A 209 -24.80 3.28 -2.84
CA SER A 209 -24.66 3.62 -1.40
C SER A 209 -25.95 3.38 -0.60
N THR A 210 -27.13 3.48 -1.26
CA THR A 210 -28.41 3.11 -0.66
C THR A 210 -28.48 1.61 -0.41
N LEU A 211 -28.06 0.79 -1.37
CA LEU A 211 -27.97 -0.66 -1.23
C LEU A 211 -27.06 -1.04 -0.05
N LEU A 212 -25.83 -0.46 0.00
CA LEU A 212 -24.92 -0.71 1.12
C LEU A 212 -25.52 -0.30 2.46
N ALA A 213 -26.07 0.90 2.56
CA ALA A 213 -26.67 1.39 3.81
C ALA A 213 -27.86 0.54 4.26
N ALA A 214 -28.70 0.07 3.33
CA ALA A 214 -29.80 -0.85 3.60
C ALA A 214 -29.28 -2.22 4.08
N LEU A 215 -28.31 -2.81 3.38
CA LEU A 215 -27.73 -4.10 3.71
C LEU A 215 -27.04 -4.11 5.08
N LEU A 216 -26.42 -3.01 5.45
CA LEU A 216 -25.75 -2.82 6.74
C LEU A 216 -26.71 -2.40 7.88
N GLY A 217 -28.02 -2.27 7.58
CA GLY A 217 -29.03 -1.88 8.57
C GLY A 217 -28.90 -0.43 9.05
N ARG A 218 -28.25 0.45 8.27
CA ARG A 218 -28.04 1.87 8.61
C ARG A 218 -29.12 2.78 8.07
N LEU A 219 -29.91 2.25 7.17
CA LEU A 219 -31.02 2.96 6.55
C LEU A 219 -32.33 2.29 6.95
N PRO A 220 -33.28 3.03 7.53
CA PRO A 220 -34.60 2.48 7.75
C PRO A 220 -35.27 2.10 6.43
N LEU A 221 -35.85 0.92 6.36
CA LEU A 221 -36.58 0.42 5.20
C LEU A 221 -38.04 0.81 5.32
N ASP A 222 -38.66 1.20 4.21
CA ASP A 222 -40.14 1.41 4.16
C ASP A 222 -40.89 0.08 4.14
N GLU A 223 -40.32 -0.95 3.48
CA GLU A 223 -40.83 -2.31 3.45
C GLU A 223 -39.65 -3.31 3.46
N GLY A 224 -39.93 -4.52 3.91
CA GLY A 224 -38.95 -5.62 3.93
C GLY A 224 -38.13 -5.66 5.22
N ARG A 225 -37.01 -6.39 5.16
CA ARG A 225 -36.12 -6.61 6.31
C ARG A 225 -34.66 -6.63 5.86
N ALA A 226 -33.80 -6.07 6.69
CA ALA A 226 -32.35 -6.22 6.63
C ALA A 226 -31.85 -6.92 7.89
N ALA A 227 -30.88 -7.83 7.75
CA ALA A 227 -30.26 -8.49 8.88
C ALA A 227 -28.78 -8.78 8.61
N LEU A 228 -27.93 -8.53 9.61
CA LEU A 228 -26.56 -9.01 9.64
C LEU A 228 -26.51 -10.38 10.31
N GLY A 229 -25.64 -11.24 9.81
CA GLY A 229 -25.42 -12.55 10.39
C GLY A 229 -24.78 -12.48 11.78
N PRO A 230 -24.88 -13.56 12.59
CA PRO A 230 -24.28 -13.61 13.91
C PRO A 230 -22.75 -13.54 13.80
N GLY A 231 -22.14 -12.75 14.68
CA GLY A 231 -20.68 -12.56 14.72
C GLY A 231 -20.11 -11.74 13.57
N VAL A 232 -20.93 -11.06 12.78
CA VAL A 232 -20.47 -10.15 11.72
C VAL A 232 -19.95 -8.86 12.35
N LEU A 233 -18.68 -8.54 12.04
CA LEU A 233 -18.03 -7.30 12.41
C LEU A 233 -17.75 -6.51 11.13
N VAL A 234 -18.54 -5.47 10.93
CA VAL A 234 -18.47 -4.59 9.76
C VAL A 234 -17.34 -3.59 9.91
N GLY A 235 -16.54 -3.40 8.86
CA GLY A 235 -15.55 -2.34 8.77
C GLY A 235 -15.61 -1.62 7.44
N GLU A 236 -15.53 -0.30 7.48
CA GLU A 236 -15.49 0.57 6.30
C GLU A 236 -14.17 1.31 6.25
N VAL A 237 -13.48 1.24 5.12
CA VAL A 237 -12.18 1.89 4.95
C VAL A 237 -12.30 3.41 5.03
N ASP A 238 -13.33 3.99 4.42
CA ASP A 238 -13.53 5.45 4.43
C ASP A 238 -13.86 5.99 5.82
N GLN A 239 -14.70 5.29 6.57
CA GLN A 239 -14.98 5.64 7.94
C GLN A 239 -13.73 5.54 8.82
N ALA A 240 -12.95 4.47 8.64
CA ALA A 240 -11.68 4.28 9.36
C ALA A 240 -10.64 5.34 8.97
N ARG A 241 -10.54 5.72 7.67
CA ARG A 241 -9.70 6.85 7.23
C ARG A 241 -10.09 8.17 7.89
N GLY A 242 -11.38 8.38 8.09
CA GLY A 242 -11.92 9.57 8.77
C GLY A 242 -11.40 9.76 10.19
N LEU A 243 -11.08 8.68 10.90
CA LEU A 243 -10.53 8.71 12.26
C LEU A 243 -9.10 9.28 12.32
N PHE A 244 -8.35 9.29 11.21
CA PHE A 244 -6.97 9.74 11.14
C PHE A 244 -6.84 11.13 10.49
N ARG A 245 -7.71 12.07 10.88
CA ARG A 245 -7.71 13.47 10.42
C ARG A 245 -7.39 14.48 11.50
N GLY A 246 -7.24 14.02 12.75
CA GLY A 246 -6.97 14.85 13.92
C GLY A 246 -5.52 15.31 14.03
N GLY A 247 -5.29 16.24 14.95
CA GLY A 247 -3.96 16.75 15.27
C GLY A 247 -3.18 15.91 16.27
N GLU A 248 -3.79 14.88 16.85
CA GLU A 248 -3.15 13.93 17.76
C GLU A 248 -2.16 13.01 17.02
N PRO A 249 -1.13 12.49 17.70
CA PRO A 249 -0.23 11.48 17.15
C PRO A 249 -1.01 10.26 16.64
N LEU A 250 -0.55 9.66 15.52
CA LEU A 250 -1.19 8.47 14.95
C LEU A 250 -1.42 7.37 16.00
N LEU A 251 -0.48 7.17 16.92
CA LEU A 251 -0.60 6.17 17.99
C LEU A 251 -1.84 6.43 18.87
N ASP A 252 -2.07 7.68 19.22
CA ASP A 252 -3.18 8.06 20.11
C ASP A 252 -4.51 8.00 19.37
N ALA A 253 -4.54 8.44 18.11
CA ALA A 253 -5.70 8.29 17.23
C ALA A 253 -6.09 6.81 17.02
N PHE A 254 -5.11 5.91 17.00
CA PHE A 254 -5.33 4.48 16.85
C PHE A 254 -5.86 3.83 18.14
N ARG A 255 -5.38 4.25 19.31
CA ARG A 255 -5.78 3.68 20.62
C ARG A 255 -7.26 3.86 20.93
N GLY A 256 -7.86 4.99 20.55
CA GLY A 256 -9.28 5.25 20.81
C GLY A 256 -10.19 4.13 20.29
N PRO A 257 -10.09 3.79 18.99
CA PRO A 257 -10.91 2.73 18.38
C PRO A 257 -10.43 1.30 18.69
N ALA A 258 -9.23 1.09 19.23
CA ALA A 258 -8.64 -0.21 19.60
C ALA A 258 -8.11 -0.19 21.05
N PRO A 259 -8.98 -0.01 22.06
CA PRO A 259 -8.57 0.22 23.45
C PRO A 259 -7.88 -0.98 24.10
N ASP A 260 -8.11 -2.19 23.60
CA ASP A 260 -7.56 -3.44 24.16
C ASP A 260 -6.11 -3.69 23.75
N MET A 261 -5.56 -2.91 22.82
CA MET A 261 -4.18 -3.05 22.35
C MET A 261 -3.21 -2.15 23.12
N ASP A 262 -2.08 -2.73 23.52
CA ASP A 262 -1.02 -1.92 24.10
C ASP A 262 -0.24 -1.08 23.05
N PRO A 263 0.47 -0.02 23.46
CA PRO A 263 1.20 0.83 22.52
C PRO A 263 2.30 0.09 21.71
N ALA A 264 2.88 -0.99 22.22
CA ALA A 264 3.90 -1.76 21.51
C ALA A 264 3.27 -2.65 20.44
N GLU A 265 2.12 -3.26 20.74
CA GLU A 265 1.32 -4.01 19.78
C GLU A 265 0.84 -3.13 18.63
N ILE A 266 0.33 -1.93 18.93
CA ILE A 266 -0.09 -0.95 17.91
C ILE A 266 1.10 -0.57 17.00
N ARG A 267 2.28 -0.26 17.58
CA ARG A 267 3.47 0.04 16.78
C ARG A 267 3.89 -1.13 15.89
N THR A 268 3.83 -2.34 16.42
CA THR A 268 4.16 -3.56 15.68
C THR A 268 3.17 -3.77 14.53
N LEU A 269 1.89 -3.56 14.77
CA LEU A 269 0.85 -3.68 13.76
C LEU A 269 1.02 -2.60 12.69
N LEU A 270 1.16 -1.33 13.08
CA LEU A 270 1.38 -0.23 12.15
C LEU A 270 2.66 -0.44 11.31
N ALA A 271 3.72 -1.00 11.88
CA ALA A 271 4.93 -1.35 11.14
C ALA A 271 4.67 -2.43 10.07
N LYS A 272 3.81 -3.43 10.34
CA LYS A 272 3.38 -4.43 9.33
C LYS A 272 2.65 -3.77 8.16
N PHE A 273 1.98 -2.64 8.39
CA PHE A 273 1.35 -1.82 7.36
C PHE A 273 2.28 -0.72 6.82
N GLY A 274 3.60 -0.82 7.05
CA GLY A 274 4.60 0.10 6.54
C GLY A 274 4.64 1.48 7.20
N LEU A 275 3.98 1.65 8.32
CA LEU A 275 3.97 2.87 9.11
C LEU A 275 5.06 2.77 10.19
N LYS A 276 6.26 3.30 9.88
CA LYS A 276 7.45 3.25 10.73
C LYS A 276 7.31 4.18 11.96
N ALA A 277 8.28 4.11 12.88
CA ALA A 277 8.32 4.92 14.10
C ALA A 277 8.07 6.43 13.87
N GLY A 278 8.64 7.01 12.80
CA GLY A 278 8.42 8.41 12.44
C GLY A 278 6.97 8.75 12.06
N HIS A 279 6.18 7.80 11.56
CA HIS A 279 4.75 8.01 11.27
C HIS A 279 3.91 7.94 12.52
N VAL A 280 4.29 7.06 13.46
CA VAL A 280 3.53 6.77 14.69
C VAL A 280 3.44 7.98 15.61
N THR A 281 4.49 8.82 15.62
CA THR A 281 4.60 10.01 16.46
C THR A 281 4.13 11.29 15.78
N ARG A 282 3.89 11.26 14.46
CA ARG A 282 3.39 12.40 13.69
C ARG A 282 1.89 12.63 13.95
N PRO A 283 1.41 13.89 13.87
CA PRO A 283 -0.02 14.17 13.83
C PRO A 283 -0.72 13.39 12.71
N ALA A 284 -1.83 12.73 13.02
CA ALA A 284 -2.55 11.89 12.07
C ALA A 284 -3.02 12.68 10.81
N ALA A 285 -3.33 13.96 10.97
CA ALA A 285 -3.68 14.85 9.86
C ALA A 285 -2.56 15.03 8.81
N THR A 286 -1.28 14.81 9.20
CA THR A 286 -0.13 14.95 8.30
C THR A 286 0.17 13.71 7.46
N LEU A 287 -0.57 12.64 7.67
CA LEU A 287 -0.46 11.42 6.87
C LEU A 287 -0.91 11.67 5.43
N SER A 288 -0.17 11.13 4.47
CA SER A 288 -0.63 11.08 3.09
C SER A 288 -1.92 10.24 2.95
N PRO A 289 -2.69 10.41 1.87
CA PRO A 289 -3.88 9.57 1.65
C PRO A 289 -3.57 8.07 1.71
N GLY A 290 -2.47 7.62 1.11
CA GLY A 290 -2.02 6.23 1.15
C GLY A 290 -1.59 5.76 2.55
N GLU A 291 -0.86 6.60 3.32
CA GLU A 291 -0.50 6.31 4.71
C GLU A 291 -1.74 6.19 5.58
N ARG A 292 -2.74 7.05 5.36
CA ARG A 292 -4.00 7.03 6.07
C ARG A 292 -4.83 5.78 5.75
N THR A 293 -4.85 5.35 4.50
CA THR A 293 -5.48 4.08 4.11
C THR A 293 -4.82 2.88 4.79
N ARG A 294 -3.49 2.85 4.87
CA ARG A 294 -2.77 1.80 5.59
C ARG A 294 -3.08 1.77 7.07
N ALA A 295 -3.16 2.94 7.70
CA ALA A 295 -3.56 3.05 9.11
C ALA A 295 -5.00 2.54 9.32
N ALA A 296 -5.90 2.88 8.40
CA ALA A 296 -7.28 2.40 8.43
C ALA A 296 -7.36 0.88 8.30
N LEU A 297 -6.65 0.27 7.35
CA LEU A 297 -6.61 -1.18 7.19
C LEU A 297 -6.01 -1.89 8.42
N ALA A 298 -4.95 -1.33 9.00
CA ALA A 298 -4.38 -1.84 10.24
C ALA A 298 -5.40 -1.80 11.38
N LEU A 299 -6.17 -0.73 11.49
CA LEU A 299 -7.23 -0.60 12.50
C LEU A 299 -8.36 -1.61 12.29
N LEU A 300 -8.80 -1.80 11.04
CA LEU A 300 -9.83 -2.78 10.71
C LEU A 300 -9.37 -4.20 11.04
N GLN A 301 -8.10 -4.51 10.80
CA GLN A 301 -7.49 -5.77 11.25
C GLN A 301 -7.48 -5.90 12.78
N ALA A 302 -7.05 -4.86 13.50
CA ALA A 302 -7.02 -4.86 14.97
C ALA A 302 -8.40 -5.13 15.56
N ARG A 303 -9.45 -4.64 14.91
CA ARG A 303 -10.86 -4.83 15.31
C ARG A 303 -11.44 -6.19 14.89
N GLY A 304 -10.68 -7.04 14.21
CA GLY A 304 -11.15 -8.35 13.74
C GLY A 304 -12.29 -8.27 12.73
N VAL A 305 -12.32 -7.21 11.90
CA VAL A 305 -13.33 -7.02 10.88
C VAL A 305 -13.39 -8.21 9.93
N ASN A 306 -14.60 -8.75 9.74
CA ASN A 306 -14.84 -9.91 8.89
C ASN A 306 -15.82 -9.66 7.72
N LEU A 307 -16.49 -8.53 7.72
CA LEU A 307 -17.21 -7.96 6.58
C LEU A 307 -16.62 -6.59 6.27
N LEU A 308 -15.80 -6.55 5.20
CA LEU A 308 -15.13 -5.34 4.76
C LEU A 308 -15.94 -4.64 3.66
N VAL A 309 -16.19 -3.36 3.83
CA VAL A 309 -16.94 -2.53 2.88
C VAL A 309 -16.03 -1.42 2.36
N LEU A 310 -15.98 -1.32 1.05
CA LEU A 310 -15.23 -0.27 0.33
C LEU A 310 -16.18 0.42 -0.65
N ASP A 311 -16.31 1.73 -0.52
CA ASP A 311 -17.09 2.57 -1.44
C ASP A 311 -16.10 3.52 -2.11
N GLU A 312 -15.86 3.31 -3.42
CA GLU A 312 -14.89 4.02 -4.26
C GLU A 312 -13.51 4.21 -3.58
N PRO A 313 -12.85 3.12 -3.18
CA PRO A 313 -11.67 3.20 -2.32
C PRO A 313 -10.42 3.76 -3.01
N THR A 314 -10.40 3.80 -4.34
CA THR A 314 -9.29 4.33 -5.15
C THR A 314 -9.29 5.85 -5.23
N ASN A 315 -10.42 6.51 -4.94
CA ASN A 315 -10.51 7.95 -4.98
C ASN A 315 -9.49 8.59 -4.04
N HIS A 316 -8.73 9.56 -4.57
CA HIS A 316 -7.68 10.30 -3.87
C HIS A 316 -6.46 9.45 -3.42
N LEU A 317 -6.28 8.25 -3.97
CA LEU A 317 -5.08 7.45 -3.78
C LEU A 317 -4.13 7.60 -4.96
N ASP A 318 -2.83 7.67 -4.69
CA ASP A 318 -1.80 7.56 -5.71
C ASP A 318 -1.65 6.09 -6.17
N LEU A 319 -1.08 5.90 -7.36
CA LEU A 319 -0.91 4.56 -7.94
C LEU A 319 -0.25 3.54 -6.99
N PRO A 320 0.82 3.88 -6.25
CA PRO A 320 1.41 2.95 -5.28
C PRO A 320 0.45 2.56 -4.15
N ALA A 321 -0.41 3.48 -3.70
CA ALA A 321 -1.39 3.17 -2.65
C ALA A 321 -2.53 2.29 -3.18
N ILE A 322 -2.93 2.47 -4.44
CA ILE A 322 -3.93 1.62 -5.10
C ILE A 322 -3.37 0.18 -5.22
N GLU A 323 -2.16 0.01 -5.74
CA GLU A 323 -1.49 -1.29 -5.86
C GLU A 323 -1.37 -2.02 -4.51
N GLN A 324 -1.04 -1.28 -3.45
CA GLN A 324 -0.97 -1.82 -2.09
C GLN A 324 -2.34 -2.23 -1.55
N LEU A 325 -3.39 -1.44 -1.83
CA LEU A 325 -4.76 -1.78 -1.45
C LEU A 325 -5.23 -3.04 -2.17
N GLU A 326 -4.99 -3.15 -3.47
CA GLU A 326 -5.32 -4.34 -4.27
C GLU A 326 -4.64 -5.60 -3.72
N ALA A 327 -3.33 -5.52 -3.42
CA ALA A 327 -2.60 -6.63 -2.84
C ALA A 327 -3.17 -7.06 -1.48
N ALA A 328 -3.52 -6.10 -0.62
CA ALA A 328 -4.15 -6.37 0.67
C ALA A 328 -5.51 -7.02 0.52
N LEU A 329 -6.32 -6.52 -0.40
CA LEU A 329 -7.66 -7.06 -0.66
C LEU A 329 -7.58 -8.45 -1.30
N ALA A 330 -6.61 -8.72 -2.18
CA ALA A 330 -6.42 -10.04 -2.78
C ALA A 330 -6.15 -11.13 -1.72
N GLU A 331 -5.45 -10.79 -0.64
CA GLU A 331 -5.14 -11.72 0.47
C GLU A 331 -6.25 -11.78 1.52
N TYR A 332 -7.17 -10.83 1.55
CA TYR A 332 -8.25 -10.80 2.55
C TYR A 332 -9.20 -11.98 2.37
N ARG A 333 -9.45 -12.72 3.44
CA ARG A 333 -10.25 -13.96 3.44
C ARG A 333 -11.64 -13.81 4.06
N GLY A 334 -12.02 -12.62 4.48
CA GLY A 334 -13.37 -12.32 4.94
C GLY A 334 -14.31 -11.97 3.79
N THR A 335 -15.55 -11.61 4.14
CA THR A 335 -16.54 -11.12 3.20
C THR A 335 -16.19 -9.71 2.74
N LEU A 336 -16.29 -9.44 1.45
CA LEU A 336 -15.94 -8.17 0.84
C LEU A 336 -17.10 -7.61 0.02
N LEU A 337 -17.50 -6.37 0.30
CA LEU A 337 -18.40 -5.58 -0.52
C LEU A 337 -17.60 -4.42 -1.11
N LEU A 338 -17.47 -4.38 -2.42
CA LEU A 338 -16.67 -3.41 -3.15
C LEU A 338 -17.55 -2.65 -4.13
N VAL A 339 -17.72 -1.35 -3.91
CA VAL A 339 -18.25 -0.42 -4.91
C VAL A 339 -17.08 0.25 -5.59
N THR A 340 -16.93 0.08 -6.89
CA THR A 340 -15.88 0.77 -7.64
C THR A 340 -16.19 0.83 -9.13
N HIS A 341 -15.66 1.84 -9.78
CA HIS A 341 -15.62 1.98 -11.23
C HIS A 341 -14.24 1.60 -11.81
N ASP A 342 -13.23 1.31 -10.94
CA ASP A 342 -11.90 0.88 -11.35
C ASP A 342 -11.93 -0.58 -11.85
N ARG A 343 -11.83 -0.75 -13.16
CA ARG A 343 -11.87 -2.05 -13.83
C ARG A 343 -10.70 -2.94 -13.40
N ARG A 344 -9.48 -2.36 -13.24
CA ARG A 344 -8.30 -3.12 -12.82
C ARG A 344 -8.41 -3.60 -11.38
N MET A 345 -9.02 -2.81 -10.50
CA MET A 345 -9.29 -3.24 -9.13
C MET A 345 -10.28 -4.41 -9.08
N LEU A 346 -11.32 -4.39 -9.90
CA LEU A 346 -12.28 -5.51 -9.98
C LEU A 346 -11.59 -6.82 -10.36
N ASP A 347 -10.64 -6.78 -11.29
CA ASP A 347 -9.86 -7.95 -11.72
C ASP A 347 -8.84 -8.39 -10.64
N ALA A 348 -8.10 -7.44 -10.06
CA ALA A 348 -7.09 -7.71 -9.03
C ALA A 348 -7.69 -8.33 -7.77
N VAL A 349 -8.87 -7.88 -7.37
CA VAL A 349 -9.58 -8.33 -6.15
C VAL A 349 -10.25 -9.69 -6.32
N ARG A 350 -10.37 -10.23 -7.54
CA ARG A 350 -10.99 -11.53 -7.84
C ARG A 350 -12.39 -11.64 -7.24
N THR A 351 -13.30 -10.79 -7.70
CA THR A 351 -14.69 -10.80 -7.24
C THR A 351 -15.39 -12.12 -7.65
N THR A 352 -16.18 -12.69 -6.71
CA THR A 352 -16.93 -13.94 -6.93
C THR A 352 -18.34 -13.68 -7.45
N ARG A 353 -18.87 -12.50 -7.16
CA ARG A 353 -20.24 -12.09 -7.55
C ARG A 353 -20.24 -10.64 -8.01
N ARG A 354 -21.05 -10.32 -8.98
CA ARG A 354 -21.22 -8.96 -9.50
C ARG A 354 -22.69 -8.55 -9.44
N ILE A 355 -22.93 -7.43 -8.81
CA ILE A 355 -24.23 -6.80 -8.66
C ILE A 355 -24.25 -5.51 -9.46
N GLU A 356 -25.22 -5.34 -10.32
CA GLU A 356 -25.50 -4.08 -11.01
C GLU A 356 -26.69 -3.38 -10.37
N VAL A 357 -26.54 -2.10 -10.07
CA VAL A 357 -27.60 -1.23 -9.57
C VAL A 357 -27.95 -0.23 -10.65
N ALA A 358 -29.18 -0.30 -11.15
CA ALA A 358 -29.69 0.58 -12.18
C ALA A 358 -31.11 1.06 -11.86
N GLY A 359 -31.31 2.38 -11.73
CA GLY A 359 -32.62 2.99 -11.45
C GLY A 359 -33.31 2.42 -10.22
N GLY A 360 -32.56 2.16 -9.14
CA GLY A 360 -33.08 1.59 -7.89
C GLY A 360 -33.39 0.09 -7.93
N ARG A 361 -33.07 -0.59 -9.02
CA ARG A 361 -33.17 -2.06 -9.16
C ARG A 361 -31.80 -2.71 -9.03
N VAL A 362 -31.79 -3.93 -8.56
CA VAL A 362 -30.58 -4.73 -8.35
C VAL A 362 -30.65 -5.97 -9.23
N THR A 363 -29.61 -6.20 -10.01
CA THR A 363 -29.47 -7.39 -10.88
C THR A 363 -28.14 -8.07 -10.56
N GLU A 364 -28.14 -9.38 -10.45
CA GLU A 364 -26.92 -10.19 -10.24
C GLU A 364 -26.52 -10.84 -11.56
N HIS A 365 -25.18 -10.82 -11.85
CA HIS A 365 -24.58 -11.34 -13.07
C HIS A 365 -23.57 -12.45 -12.77
#